data_d1014b0df1ffea1027ac22a0b09c03bc
#
_entry.id   d1014b0df1ffea1027ac22a0b09c03bc
#
_cell.length_a   1.000
_cell.length_b   1.000
_cell.length_c   1.000
_cell.angle_alpha   90.00
_cell.angle_beta   90.00
_cell.angle_gamma   90.00
#
_symmetry.space_group_name_H-M   'P 1'
#
loop_
_entity.id
_entity.type
_entity.pdbx_description
1 polymer ?
#
loop_
_entity_poly.entity_id
_entity_poly.type
_entity_poly.pdbx_seq_one_letter_code
_entity_poly.pdbx_strand_id
1 'polypeptide(L)'
;MSIRSFGRDLALAFGLLVLLVLFFWPVTVGGRTLVPADALYMYQPWAATAPAGSPYAAYNGLVQDLVLENYVWKQFVLQSLHSGQLPLWNPYILSGVPFLAAGQHSALYPFSVIYYVFPLPRAYGLFTVSQYLIAGLALYYFARTIRLSRFAAAAGGLVFAFSGFMLVSVAFPMIIAAAAWLPFLLAMVERLLQAMNASGTRPLRERLRAPVPWLILGSLGLGLQFLAGHVEIAYYNLLVVGAYAAWRGVAVYLPGRRWRGLLSFGAAFVLLIGLGAGLGAIQTLPLFELVTKNFREGSVTYEQIIGWAYPKRRLLAFLIPDFFGNPVQHSYIDLYTGQSLPVLRDALGRLKSTEWGIKNYVEGGAYVSILGLALAIFGALRRPRTQPLFFVALGLFSLSLVFGLPTYRLVYLLPGIRQLHSPFRWVFPYTVCVAILAAHGVDTLVERAPQPKGWRLPAVAGGLCLLAGLGVLAGIAAARAFPQYILPLADRAVASLARANEAFADGRMFLSYQAGNLWLFALCLLGAALVLLTARSIVNTKARGQEASGSTDGP
;
A
#
# COMPACT_ATOMS: atom_id res chain seq x y z
N MET A 1 4.42 23.31 -20.57
CA MET A 1 4.22 23.59 -19.12
C MET A 1 4.88 24.91 -18.82
N SER A 2 4.19 25.89 -18.20
CA SER A 2 4.85 27.15 -17.80
C SER A 2 5.80 26.90 -16.61
N ILE A 3 6.88 27.69 -16.48
CA ILE A 3 7.86 27.60 -15.37
C ILE A 3 7.16 27.66 -14.01
N ARG A 4 6.14 28.53 -13.86
CA ARG A 4 5.31 28.62 -12.64
C ARG A 4 4.52 27.33 -12.34
N SER A 5 4.10 26.60 -13.38
CA SER A 5 3.41 25.33 -13.25
C SER A 5 4.35 24.24 -12.73
N PHE A 6 5.57 24.18 -13.26
CA PHE A 6 6.60 23.23 -12.84
C PHE A 6 7.04 23.47 -11.38
N GLY A 7 7.24 24.73 -10.98
CA GLY A 7 7.62 25.07 -9.61
C GLY A 7 6.61 24.62 -8.56
N ARG A 8 5.30 24.67 -8.86
CA ARG A 8 4.25 24.16 -7.95
C ARG A 8 4.27 22.64 -7.81
N ASP A 9 4.52 21.92 -8.90
CA ASP A 9 4.62 20.45 -8.86
C ASP A 9 5.88 20.03 -8.08
N LEU A 10 7.01 20.76 -8.24
CA LEU A 10 8.24 20.55 -7.48
C LEU A 10 8.05 20.83 -5.98
N ALA A 11 7.33 21.89 -5.61
CA ALA A 11 7.03 22.21 -4.21
C ALA A 11 6.20 21.11 -3.53
N LEU A 12 5.25 20.50 -4.24
CA LEU A 12 4.47 19.37 -3.71
C LEU A 12 5.34 18.11 -3.55
N ALA A 13 6.22 17.84 -4.51
CA ALA A 13 7.17 16.72 -4.43
C ALA A 13 8.13 16.91 -3.24
N PHE A 14 8.65 18.12 -3.05
CA PHE A 14 9.48 18.47 -1.90
C PHE A 14 8.71 18.37 -0.58
N GLY A 15 7.45 18.82 -0.55
CA GLY A 15 6.56 18.67 0.61
C GLY A 15 6.35 17.19 1.00
N LEU A 16 6.16 16.32 0.02
CA LEU A 16 6.07 14.86 0.26
C LEU A 16 7.39 14.31 0.84
N LEU A 17 8.54 14.72 0.28
CA LEU A 17 9.85 14.32 0.79
C LEU A 17 10.03 14.76 2.25
N VAL A 18 9.74 16.02 2.57
CA VAL A 18 9.83 16.53 3.95
C VAL A 18 8.91 15.75 4.88
N LEU A 19 7.67 15.49 4.47
CA LEU A 19 6.73 14.70 5.28
C LEU A 19 7.25 13.29 5.55
N LEU A 20 7.82 12.63 4.55
CA LEU A 20 8.42 11.29 4.70
C LEU A 20 9.65 11.33 5.62
N VAL A 21 10.52 12.32 5.49
CA VAL A 21 11.68 12.50 6.38
C VAL A 21 11.23 12.71 7.82
N LEU A 22 10.19 13.51 8.04
CA LEU A 22 9.64 13.77 9.38
C LEU A 22 8.94 12.54 9.95
N PHE A 23 8.16 11.83 9.14
CA PHE A 23 7.47 10.62 9.60
C PHE A 23 8.46 9.51 9.97
N PHE A 24 9.49 9.32 9.17
CA PHE A 24 10.57 8.37 9.41
C PHE A 24 11.78 9.00 10.12
N TRP A 25 11.59 10.10 10.86
CA TRP A 25 12.67 10.83 11.53
C TRP A 25 13.66 9.96 12.32
N PRO A 26 13.20 8.96 13.12
CA PRO A 26 14.13 8.11 13.86
C PRO A 26 15.13 7.37 12.96
N VAL A 27 14.73 7.08 11.72
CA VAL A 27 15.50 6.31 10.75
C VAL A 27 16.26 7.21 9.78
N THR A 28 15.65 8.30 9.33
CA THR A 28 16.27 9.20 8.33
C THR A 28 17.36 10.08 8.93
N VAL A 29 17.15 10.58 10.14
CA VAL A 29 18.05 11.50 10.85
C VAL A 29 18.52 10.95 12.18
N GLY A 30 17.64 10.27 12.95
CA GLY A 30 17.89 9.82 14.32
C GLY A 30 18.80 8.59 14.48
N GLY A 31 19.38 8.07 13.39
CA GLY A 31 20.37 6.99 13.42
C GLY A 31 19.83 5.60 13.75
N ARG A 32 18.49 5.43 13.89
CA ARG A 32 17.87 4.10 14.07
C ARG A 32 17.80 3.36 12.73
N THR A 33 17.62 2.04 12.81
CA THR A 33 17.45 1.16 11.65
C THR A 33 16.04 0.59 11.58
N LEU A 34 15.61 0.21 10.37
CA LEU A 34 14.40 -0.61 10.16
C LEU A 34 14.70 -2.12 10.23
N VAL A 35 15.95 -2.52 10.44
CA VAL A 35 16.31 -3.93 10.62
C VAL A 35 15.93 -4.38 12.04
N PRO A 36 15.06 -5.38 12.21
CA PRO A 36 14.65 -5.89 13.53
C PRO A 36 15.74 -6.80 14.12
N ALA A 37 16.93 -6.23 14.41
CA ALA A 37 18.10 -6.98 14.85
C ALA A 37 17.91 -7.67 16.21
N ASP A 38 17.03 -7.13 17.05
CA ASP A 38 16.62 -7.72 18.34
C ASP A 38 15.89 -9.06 18.18
N ALA A 39 15.35 -9.39 17.02
CA ALA A 39 14.83 -10.72 16.70
C ALA A 39 15.92 -11.82 16.81
N LEU A 40 17.20 -11.47 16.68
CA LEU A 40 18.32 -12.39 16.87
C LEU A 40 18.38 -12.94 18.29
N TYR A 41 17.91 -12.20 19.29
CA TYR A 41 17.88 -12.68 20.67
C TYR A 41 16.96 -13.89 20.91
N MET A 42 16.17 -14.28 19.93
CA MET A 42 15.43 -15.55 19.95
C MET A 42 16.31 -16.77 19.67
N TYR A 43 17.53 -16.57 19.19
CA TYR A 43 18.42 -17.62 18.71
C TYR A 43 19.78 -17.61 19.43
N GLN A 44 20.35 -18.79 19.66
CA GLN A 44 21.74 -18.91 20.12
C GLN A 44 22.70 -18.57 18.97
N PRO A 45 23.87 -17.93 19.26
CA PRO A 45 24.37 -17.53 20.59
C PRO A 45 23.85 -16.18 21.12
N TRP A 46 23.09 -15.41 20.31
CA TRP A 46 22.68 -14.03 20.66
C TRP A 46 21.71 -13.98 21.85
N ALA A 47 20.95 -15.04 22.10
CA ALA A 47 20.06 -15.12 23.25
C ALA A 47 20.79 -14.94 24.59
N ALA A 48 22.05 -15.38 24.66
CA ALA A 48 22.87 -15.22 25.85
C ALA A 48 23.34 -13.77 26.12
N THR A 49 23.32 -12.91 25.08
CA THR A 49 23.76 -11.51 25.15
C THR A 49 22.61 -10.53 25.24
N ALA A 50 21.40 -11.06 25.34
CA ALA A 50 20.21 -10.25 25.34
C ALA A 50 20.12 -9.33 26.56
N PRO A 51 19.76 -8.04 26.42
CA PRO A 51 19.59 -7.13 27.54
C PRO A 51 18.52 -7.65 28.53
N ALA A 52 18.77 -7.49 29.85
CA ALA A 52 17.80 -7.85 30.85
C ALA A 52 16.46 -7.11 30.64
N GLY A 53 15.36 -7.84 30.66
CA GLY A 53 14.02 -7.27 30.44
C GLY A 53 13.64 -7.06 28.97
N SER A 54 14.46 -7.46 28.01
CA SER A 54 14.08 -7.45 26.60
C SER A 54 12.85 -8.32 26.36
N PRO A 55 11.87 -7.85 25.59
CA PRO A 55 10.62 -8.59 25.31
C PRO A 55 10.86 -9.64 24.21
N TYR A 56 11.44 -10.80 24.55
CA TYR A 56 11.89 -11.78 23.55
C TYR A 56 10.84 -12.52 22.76
N ALA A 57 9.60 -12.49 23.17
CA ALA A 57 8.65 -13.47 22.66
C ALA A 57 7.55 -12.89 21.76
N ALA A 58 7.39 -11.61 21.71
CA ALA A 58 6.21 -10.99 21.11
C ALA A 58 6.41 -10.56 19.66
N TYR A 59 7.47 -11.06 19.00
CA TYR A 59 7.71 -10.68 17.62
C TYR A 59 6.82 -11.44 16.66
N ASN A 60 6.46 -10.73 15.62
CA ASN A 60 5.87 -11.33 14.44
C ASN A 60 6.96 -12.12 13.69
N GLY A 61 6.80 -13.45 13.59
CA GLY A 61 7.78 -14.33 12.93
C GLY A 61 8.12 -13.92 11.50
N LEU A 62 7.17 -13.35 10.73
CA LEU A 62 7.43 -12.87 9.37
C LEU A 62 8.43 -11.71 9.30
N VAL A 63 8.57 -10.91 10.35
CA VAL A 63 9.52 -9.78 10.37
C VAL A 63 10.95 -10.25 10.48
N GLN A 64 11.18 -11.47 11.00
CA GLN A 64 12.50 -12.05 11.15
C GLN A 64 13.19 -12.32 9.81
N ASP A 65 12.44 -12.58 8.73
CA ASP A 65 12.98 -12.79 7.39
C ASP A 65 13.87 -11.62 6.94
N LEU A 66 13.57 -10.40 7.42
CA LEU A 66 14.38 -9.23 7.07
C LEU A 66 15.82 -9.35 7.61
N VAL A 67 16.02 -9.85 8.82
CA VAL A 67 17.37 -9.97 9.44
C VAL A 67 18.00 -11.33 9.15
N LEU A 68 17.22 -12.41 9.12
CA LEU A 68 17.74 -13.77 8.92
C LEU A 68 18.05 -14.09 7.46
N GLU A 69 17.34 -13.48 6.53
CA GLU A 69 17.48 -13.75 5.11
C GLU A 69 17.93 -12.50 4.34
N ASN A 70 17.07 -11.48 4.26
CA ASN A 70 17.28 -10.35 3.35
C ASN A 70 18.56 -9.56 3.69
N TYR A 71 18.85 -9.34 4.98
CA TYR A 71 20.06 -8.65 5.41
C TYR A 71 21.32 -9.46 5.05
N VAL A 72 21.30 -10.76 5.29
CA VAL A 72 22.40 -11.67 4.93
C VAL A 72 22.60 -11.71 3.42
N TRP A 73 21.53 -11.73 2.64
CA TRP A 73 21.62 -11.66 1.17
C TRP A 73 22.23 -10.34 0.69
N LYS A 74 21.87 -9.21 1.30
CA LYS A 74 22.49 -7.92 0.97
C LYS A 74 23.98 -7.91 1.30
N GLN A 75 24.35 -8.48 2.42
CA GLN A 75 25.75 -8.61 2.82
C GLN A 75 26.53 -9.46 1.82
N PHE A 76 25.97 -10.58 1.36
CA PHE A 76 26.56 -11.42 0.33
C PHE A 76 26.71 -10.68 -1.01
N VAL A 77 25.69 -9.89 -1.42
CA VAL A 77 25.78 -9.03 -2.61
C VAL A 77 26.96 -8.06 -2.50
N LEU A 78 27.11 -7.38 -1.36
CA LEU A 78 28.22 -6.46 -1.13
C LEU A 78 29.59 -7.14 -1.20
N GLN A 79 29.73 -8.31 -0.57
CA GLN A 79 30.97 -9.10 -0.61
C GLN A 79 31.32 -9.49 -2.04
N SER A 80 30.35 -9.99 -2.82
CA SER A 80 30.55 -10.36 -4.22
C SER A 80 30.99 -9.17 -5.06
N LEU A 81 30.32 -8.03 -4.94
CA LEU A 81 30.66 -6.82 -5.69
C LEU A 81 32.05 -6.26 -5.32
N HIS A 82 32.43 -6.27 -4.03
CA HIS A 82 33.77 -5.88 -3.60
C HIS A 82 34.86 -6.80 -4.16
N SER A 83 34.53 -8.07 -4.40
CA SER A 83 35.43 -9.04 -5.05
C SER A 83 35.40 -8.93 -6.59
N GLY A 84 34.69 -7.95 -7.16
CA GLY A 84 34.53 -7.78 -8.62
C GLY A 84 33.69 -8.87 -9.29
N GLN A 85 32.85 -9.60 -8.51
CA GLN A 85 32.04 -10.70 -9.00
C GLN A 85 30.54 -10.38 -8.91
N LEU A 86 29.78 -10.90 -9.87
CA LEU A 86 28.31 -10.89 -9.74
C LEU A 86 27.87 -11.99 -8.77
N PRO A 87 26.84 -11.74 -7.92
CA PRO A 87 26.36 -12.71 -6.94
C PRO A 87 25.45 -13.77 -7.61
N LEU A 88 26.05 -14.61 -8.46
CA LEU A 88 25.30 -15.62 -9.25
C LEU A 88 24.93 -16.85 -8.40
N TRP A 89 25.88 -17.30 -7.56
CA TRP A 89 25.79 -18.53 -6.78
C TRP A 89 26.16 -18.26 -5.32
N ASN A 90 25.29 -18.67 -4.39
CA ASN A 90 25.58 -18.58 -2.95
C ASN A 90 26.06 -19.94 -2.42
N PRO A 91 27.34 -20.08 -2.06
CA PRO A 91 27.88 -21.35 -1.59
C PRO A 91 27.57 -21.65 -0.12
N TYR A 92 27.02 -20.69 0.63
CA TYR A 92 26.88 -20.79 2.09
C TYR A 92 25.54 -21.41 2.54
N ILE A 93 24.60 -21.66 1.63
CA ILE A 93 23.27 -22.19 1.94
C ILE A 93 23.08 -23.51 1.21
N LEU A 94 22.66 -24.58 1.91
CA LEU A 94 22.27 -25.88 1.34
C LEU A 94 23.31 -26.47 0.37
N SER A 95 24.60 -26.34 0.67
CA SER A 95 25.73 -26.75 -0.19
C SER A 95 25.83 -25.99 -1.53
N GLY A 96 25.15 -24.85 -1.62
CA GLY A 96 25.18 -23.96 -2.77
C GLY A 96 23.83 -23.87 -3.50
N VAL A 97 23.41 -22.61 -3.76
CA VAL A 97 22.13 -22.32 -4.45
C VAL A 97 22.30 -21.22 -5.50
N PRO A 98 21.52 -21.24 -6.60
CA PRO A 98 21.44 -20.13 -7.54
C PRO A 98 20.92 -18.87 -6.84
N PHE A 99 21.82 -17.90 -6.60
CA PHE A 99 21.46 -16.74 -5.79
C PHE A 99 20.76 -15.65 -6.62
N LEU A 100 21.33 -15.28 -7.76
CA LEU A 100 20.73 -14.23 -8.60
C LEU A 100 19.30 -14.58 -9.01
N ALA A 101 19.03 -15.86 -9.25
CA ALA A 101 17.71 -16.36 -9.63
C ALA A 101 16.63 -16.10 -8.58
N ALA A 102 16.96 -16.05 -7.28
CA ALA A 102 15.97 -15.82 -6.21
C ALA A 102 15.31 -14.44 -6.27
N GLY A 103 16.01 -13.43 -6.76
CA GLY A 103 15.47 -12.08 -7.05
C GLY A 103 15.22 -11.18 -5.84
N GLN A 104 14.74 -11.70 -4.73
CA GLN A 104 14.30 -10.90 -3.56
C GLN A 104 15.40 -10.04 -2.93
N HIS A 105 16.67 -10.35 -3.18
CA HIS A 105 17.80 -9.51 -2.80
C HIS A 105 17.88 -8.20 -3.61
N SER A 106 17.13 -8.05 -4.73
CA SER A 106 17.07 -6.84 -5.58
C SER A 106 18.45 -6.31 -6.02
N ALA A 107 19.45 -7.18 -6.24
CA ALA A 107 20.83 -6.75 -6.52
C ALA A 107 20.96 -5.92 -7.80
N LEU A 108 20.13 -6.20 -8.81
CA LEU A 108 20.15 -5.49 -10.09
C LEU A 108 19.21 -4.28 -10.14
N TYR A 109 18.48 -3.99 -9.06
CA TYR A 109 17.60 -2.85 -9.00
C TYR A 109 18.42 -1.57 -8.82
N PRO A 110 18.35 -0.56 -9.72
CA PRO A 110 19.24 0.59 -9.65
C PRO A 110 19.20 1.37 -8.34
N PHE A 111 18.02 1.44 -7.67
CA PHE A 111 17.92 2.08 -6.36
C PHE A 111 18.60 1.29 -5.25
N SER A 112 19.00 0.04 -5.48
CA SER A 112 19.83 -0.73 -4.54
C SER A 112 21.23 -0.15 -4.39
N VAL A 113 21.64 0.82 -5.20
CA VAL A 113 22.86 1.60 -5.01
C VAL A 113 22.94 2.20 -3.59
N ILE A 114 21.80 2.50 -2.97
CA ILE A 114 21.73 2.98 -1.60
C ILE A 114 22.38 1.97 -0.63
N TYR A 115 22.18 0.65 -0.83
CA TYR A 115 22.82 -0.40 -0.04
C TYR A 115 24.32 -0.53 -0.31
N TYR A 116 24.79 -0.05 -1.47
CA TYR A 116 26.19 -0.16 -1.86
C TYR A 116 27.02 1.03 -1.37
N VAL A 117 26.37 2.17 -1.13
CA VAL A 117 27.01 3.42 -0.72
C VAL A 117 26.96 3.63 0.79
N PHE A 118 25.89 3.22 1.47
CA PHE A 118 25.69 3.44 2.90
C PHE A 118 25.85 2.14 3.70
N PRO A 119 26.26 2.21 4.99
CA PRO A 119 26.23 1.04 5.87
C PRO A 119 24.84 0.40 5.89
N LEU A 120 24.78 -0.94 5.79
CA LEU A 120 23.52 -1.67 5.64
C LEU A 120 22.42 -1.29 6.65
N PRO A 121 22.70 -1.16 7.96
CA PRO A 121 21.66 -0.78 8.92
C PRO A 121 20.97 0.55 8.57
N ARG A 122 21.72 1.53 8.07
CA ARG A 122 21.20 2.83 7.63
C ARG A 122 20.56 2.76 6.24
N ALA A 123 21.17 1.98 5.36
CA ALA A 123 20.71 1.82 3.98
C ALA A 123 19.27 1.31 3.88
N TYR A 124 18.87 0.38 4.76
CA TYR A 124 17.49 -0.13 4.80
C TYR A 124 16.45 0.99 4.99
N GLY A 125 16.72 1.92 5.92
CA GLY A 125 15.83 3.06 6.14
C GLY A 125 15.76 3.99 4.95
N LEU A 126 16.91 4.40 4.42
CA LEU A 126 17.00 5.31 3.27
C LEU A 126 16.38 4.70 2.01
N PHE A 127 16.66 3.42 1.74
CA PHE A 127 16.05 2.71 0.62
C PHE A 127 14.52 2.69 0.76
N THR A 128 14.01 2.26 1.90
CA THR A 128 12.58 2.17 2.15
C THR A 128 11.90 3.52 1.94
N VAL A 129 12.41 4.60 2.55
CA VAL A 129 11.87 5.96 2.41
C VAL A 129 11.90 6.43 0.95
N SER A 130 12.97 6.10 0.20
CA SER A 130 13.04 6.42 -1.23
C SER A 130 11.93 5.75 -2.04
N GLN A 131 11.56 4.50 -1.70
CA GLN A 131 10.48 3.80 -2.38
C GLN A 131 9.09 4.37 -2.04
N TYR A 132 8.88 4.86 -0.82
CA TYR A 132 7.67 5.61 -0.46
C TYR A 132 7.54 6.90 -1.27
N LEU A 133 8.65 7.62 -1.46
CA LEU A 133 8.67 8.82 -2.30
C LEU A 133 8.31 8.49 -3.74
N ILE A 134 8.91 7.44 -4.32
CA ILE A 134 8.60 6.98 -5.67
C ILE A 134 7.11 6.62 -5.78
N ALA A 135 6.57 5.86 -4.82
CA ALA A 135 5.16 5.45 -4.81
C ALA A 135 4.20 6.65 -4.80
N GLY A 136 4.41 7.61 -3.89
CA GLY A 136 3.58 8.81 -3.78
C GLY A 136 3.68 9.70 -5.02
N LEU A 137 4.88 9.90 -5.57
CA LEU A 137 5.10 10.68 -6.79
C LEU A 137 4.54 9.98 -8.03
N ALA A 138 4.64 8.66 -8.12
CA ALA A 138 4.07 7.88 -9.22
C ALA A 138 2.55 8.02 -9.25
N LEU A 139 1.88 7.92 -8.09
CA LEU A 139 0.42 8.11 -8.03
C LEU A 139 0.03 9.56 -8.26
N TYR A 140 0.78 10.52 -7.74
CA TYR A 140 0.60 11.94 -8.08
C TYR A 140 0.67 12.14 -9.60
N TYR A 141 1.69 11.61 -10.26
CA TYR A 141 1.88 11.74 -11.70
C TYR A 141 0.75 11.07 -12.49
N PHE A 142 0.31 9.88 -12.08
CA PHE A 142 -0.86 9.23 -12.69
C PHE A 142 -2.12 10.09 -12.58
N ALA A 143 -2.43 10.57 -11.37
CA ALA A 143 -3.59 11.41 -11.11
C ALA A 143 -3.56 12.70 -11.97
N ARG A 144 -2.37 13.32 -12.12
CA ARG A 144 -2.18 14.47 -13.03
C ARG A 144 -2.36 14.08 -14.50
N THR A 145 -1.94 12.88 -14.88
CA THR A 145 -2.11 12.37 -16.26
C THR A 145 -3.58 12.19 -16.64
N ILE A 146 -4.42 11.79 -15.69
CA ILE A 146 -5.87 11.70 -15.87
C ILE A 146 -6.60 13.03 -15.58
N ARG A 147 -5.84 14.14 -15.49
CA ARG A 147 -6.31 15.53 -15.38
C ARG A 147 -6.97 15.91 -14.06
N LEU A 148 -6.65 15.24 -12.97
CA LEU A 148 -7.05 15.71 -11.63
C LEU A 148 -6.23 16.94 -11.23
N SER A 149 -6.79 17.79 -10.35
CA SER A 149 -6.11 18.95 -9.79
C SER A 149 -4.84 18.53 -9.04
N ARG A 150 -3.90 19.47 -8.83
CA ARG A 150 -2.66 19.19 -8.09
C ARG A 150 -2.93 18.76 -6.67
N PHE A 151 -3.86 19.42 -6.02
CA PHE A 151 -4.23 19.10 -4.64
C PHE A 151 -4.84 17.72 -4.53
N ALA A 152 -5.75 17.36 -5.43
CA ALA A 152 -6.34 16.03 -5.51
C ALA A 152 -5.29 14.94 -5.78
N ALA A 153 -4.35 15.20 -6.70
CA ALA A 153 -3.26 14.28 -7.01
C ALA A 153 -2.33 14.08 -5.83
N ALA A 154 -1.99 15.16 -5.10
CA ALA A 154 -1.17 15.07 -3.89
C ALA A 154 -1.87 14.27 -2.78
N ALA A 155 -3.17 14.51 -2.56
CA ALA A 155 -3.95 13.75 -1.59
C ALA A 155 -3.97 12.25 -1.91
N GLY A 156 -4.18 11.87 -3.20
CA GLY A 156 -4.10 10.46 -3.62
C GLY A 156 -2.72 9.86 -3.39
N GLY A 157 -1.64 10.61 -3.73
CA GLY A 157 -0.25 10.20 -3.47
C GLY A 157 0.02 9.94 -2.00
N LEU A 158 -0.49 10.79 -1.10
CA LEU A 158 -0.39 10.63 0.36
C LEU A 158 -1.17 9.41 0.84
N VAL A 159 -2.42 9.23 0.39
CA VAL A 159 -3.24 8.06 0.76
C VAL A 159 -2.56 6.75 0.37
N PHE A 160 -1.92 6.70 -0.80
CA PHE A 160 -1.18 5.52 -1.23
C PHE A 160 0.10 5.31 -0.43
N ALA A 161 0.96 6.33 -0.33
CA ALA A 161 2.24 6.23 0.34
C ALA A 161 2.11 5.87 1.83
N PHE A 162 1.10 6.40 2.52
CA PHE A 162 0.86 6.13 3.95
C PHE A 162 -0.27 5.12 4.21
N SER A 163 -0.61 4.30 3.23
CA SER A 163 -1.57 3.20 3.41
C SER A 163 -1.03 2.10 4.32
N GLY A 164 -1.94 1.37 4.97
CA GLY A 164 -1.58 0.23 5.80
C GLY A 164 -0.77 -0.81 5.05
N PHE A 165 -1.11 -1.11 3.78
CA PHE A 165 -0.31 -2.02 2.94
C PHE A 165 1.15 -1.57 2.84
N MET A 166 1.39 -0.30 2.53
CA MET A 166 2.76 0.23 2.42
C MET A 166 3.47 0.19 3.77
N LEU A 167 2.81 0.65 4.85
CA LEU A 167 3.40 0.73 6.19
C LEU A 167 3.78 -0.63 6.76
N VAL A 168 2.93 -1.65 6.66
CA VAL A 168 3.28 -2.99 7.15
C VAL A 168 4.33 -3.69 6.28
N SER A 169 4.45 -3.30 5.01
CA SER A 169 5.44 -3.86 4.08
C SER A 169 6.86 -3.33 4.31
N VAL A 170 7.09 -2.46 5.31
CA VAL A 170 8.45 -2.00 5.71
C VAL A 170 9.38 -3.18 6.02
N ALA A 171 8.85 -4.28 6.54
CA ALA A 171 9.59 -5.51 6.77
C ALA A 171 10.06 -6.21 5.46
N PHE A 172 9.49 -5.84 4.32
CA PHE A 172 9.78 -6.44 3.02
C PHE A 172 10.01 -5.34 1.97
N PRO A 173 11.17 -4.66 1.98
CA PRO A 173 11.43 -3.48 1.15
C PRO A 173 11.27 -3.75 -0.36
N MET A 174 11.49 -5.00 -0.82
CA MET A 174 11.26 -5.42 -2.21
C MET A 174 9.76 -5.41 -2.60
N ILE A 175 8.84 -5.63 -1.64
CA ILE A 175 7.40 -5.50 -1.89
C ILE A 175 7.05 -4.04 -2.19
N ILE A 176 7.52 -3.12 -1.34
CA ILE A 176 7.29 -1.67 -1.54
C ILE A 176 7.90 -1.21 -2.85
N ALA A 177 9.14 -1.65 -3.14
CA ALA A 177 9.84 -1.29 -4.36
C ALA A 177 9.08 -1.74 -5.63
N ALA A 178 8.56 -2.96 -5.66
CA ALA A 178 7.76 -3.45 -6.78
C ALA A 178 6.39 -2.76 -6.87
N ALA A 179 5.73 -2.51 -5.72
CA ALA A 179 4.42 -1.87 -5.65
C ALA A 179 4.44 -0.41 -6.11
N ALA A 180 5.53 0.32 -5.85
CA ALA A 180 5.69 1.72 -6.19
C ALA A 180 5.55 2.01 -7.70
N TRP A 181 5.82 1.03 -8.56
CA TRP A 181 5.77 1.19 -10.02
C TRP A 181 4.36 1.09 -10.62
N LEU A 182 3.38 0.50 -9.94
CA LEU A 182 2.03 0.34 -10.50
C LEU A 182 1.40 1.66 -10.97
N PRO A 183 1.34 2.73 -10.16
CA PRO A 183 0.76 3.98 -10.62
C PRO A 183 1.54 4.61 -11.78
N PHE A 184 2.85 4.45 -11.82
CA PHE A 184 3.68 4.92 -12.93
C PHE A 184 3.33 4.17 -14.23
N LEU A 185 3.19 2.86 -14.19
CA LEU A 185 2.83 2.04 -15.36
C LEU A 185 1.42 2.40 -15.87
N LEU A 186 0.45 2.62 -14.97
CA LEU A 186 -0.87 3.13 -15.32
C LEU A 186 -0.78 4.50 -16.03
N ALA A 187 0.12 5.39 -15.57
CA ALA A 187 0.36 6.66 -16.23
C ALA A 187 0.95 6.49 -17.63
N MET A 188 1.89 5.55 -17.81
CA MET A 188 2.49 5.30 -19.12
C MET A 188 1.47 4.76 -20.13
N VAL A 189 0.59 3.84 -19.71
CA VAL A 189 -0.52 3.35 -20.53
C VAL A 189 -1.45 4.49 -20.94
N GLU A 190 -1.82 5.36 -20.00
CA GLU A 190 -2.70 6.50 -20.30
C GLU A 190 -2.03 7.52 -21.23
N ARG A 191 -0.74 7.81 -21.03
CA ARG A 191 0.05 8.68 -21.92
C ARG A 191 0.20 8.10 -23.33
N LEU A 192 0.46 6.81 -23.42
CA LEU A 192 0.54 6.09 -24.69
C LEU A 192 -0.79 6.22 -25.45
N LEU A 193 -1.91 5.94 -24.79
CA LEU A 193 -3.25 6.05 -25.35
C LEU A 193 -3.55 7.49 -25.80
N GLN A 194 -3.24 8.50 -24.96
CA GLN A 194 -3.44 9.90 -25.29
C GLN A 194 -2.62 10.33 -26.50
N ALA A 195 -1.33 9.92 -26.58
CA ALA A 195 -0.44 10.23 -27.69
C ALA A 195 -0.95 9.63 -29.00
N MET A 196 -1.38 8.37 -28.99
CA MET A 196 -1.90 7.68 -30.17
C MET A 196 -3.26 8.25 -30.62
N ASN A 197 -4.14 8.59 -29.67
CA ASN A 197 -5.46 9.15 -30.01
C ASN A 197 -5.34 10.59 -30.56
N ALA A 198 -4.47 11.42 -30.01
CA ALA A 198 -4.26 12.81 -30.43
C ALA A 198 -3.54 12.93 -31.80
N SER A 199 -2.82 11.90 -32.20
CA SER A 199 -2.02 11.92 -33.46
C SER A 199 -2.82 11.54 -34.72
N GLY A 200 -4.11 11.19 -34.59
CA GLY A 200 -4.93 10.67 -35.70
C GLY A 200 -5.02 11.56 -36.95
N THR A 201 -4.87 12.89 -36.81
CA THR A 201 -4.91 13.88 -37.88
C THR A 201 -3.53 14.38 -38.32
N ARG A 202 -2.46 13.89 -37.72
CA ARG A 202 -1.08 14.33 -37.98
C ARG A 202 -0.41 13.53 -39.10
N PRO A 203 0.68 14.07 -39.72
CA PRO A 203 1.49 13.35 -40.68
C PRO A 203 2.00 12.02 -40.10
N LEU A 204 2.17 10.99 -40.95
CA LEU A 204 2.55 9.63 -40.53
C LEU A 204 3.80 9.61 -39.64
N ARG A 205 4.81 10.42 -39.98
CA ARG A 205 6.07 10.51 -39.19
C ARG A 205 5.81 10.95 -37.75
N GLU A 206 4.94 11.93 -37.52
CA GLU A 206 4.57 12.40 -36.18
C GLU A 206 3.70 11.38 -35.43
N ARG A 207 2.79 10.71 -36.15
CA ARG A 207 1.98 9.63 -35.58
C ARG A 207 2.82 8.48 -35.04
N LEU A 208 3.89 8.12 -35.71
CA LEU A 208 4.81 7.06 -35.27
C LEU A 208 5.73 7.51 -34.13
N ARG A 209 6.10 8.81 -34.08
CA ARG A 209 7.00 9.34 -33.05
C ARG A 209 6.32 9.66 -31.72
N ALA A 210 5.06 10.08 -31.76
CA ALA A 210 4.32 10.52 -30.57
C ALA A 210 4.23 9.48 -29.44
N PRO A 211 4.02 8.17 -29.68
CA PRO A 211 3.98 7.14 -28.66
C PRO A 211 5.35 6.71 -28.12
N VAL A 212 6.45 6.95 -28.87
CA VAL A 212 7.79 6.40 -28.56
C VAL A 212 8.30 6.74 -27.15
N PRO A 213 8.23 7.98 -26.65
CA PRO A 213 8.69 8.29 -25.30
C PRO A 213 7.95 7.47 -24.24
N TRP A 214 6.66 7.24 -24.43
CA TRP A 214 5.81 6.53 -23.47
C TRP A 214 6.02 5.03 -23.52
N LEU A 215 6.36 4.49 -24.71
CA LEU A 215 6.82 3.12 -24.87
C LEU A 215 8.14 2.90 -24.13
N ILE A 216 9.13 3.76 -24.33
CA ILE A 216 10.44 3.67 -23.68
C ILE A 216 10.30 3.77 -22.17
N LEU A 217 9.63 4.82 -21.66
CA LEU A 217 9.46 5.04 -20.22
C LEU A 217 8.63 3.94 -19.55
N GLY A 218 7.58 3.45 -20.25
CA GLY A 218 6.77 2.34 -19.76
C GLY A 218 7.56 1.04 -19.68
N SER A 219 8.33 0.72 -20.72
CA SER A 219 9.20 -0.46 -20.75
C SER A 219 10.30 -0.38 -19.68
N LEU A 220 10.93 0.79 -19.49
CA LEU A 220 11.89 1.01 -18.42
C LEU A 220 11.25 0.82 -17.03
N GLY A 221 10.07 1.41 -16.80
CA GLY A 221 9.35 1.25 -15.53
C GLY A 221 9.00 -0.21 -15.23
N LEU A 222 8.59 -0.97 -16.25
CA LEU A 222 8.29 -2.39 -16.11
C LEU A 222 9.57 -3.22 -15.85
N GLY A 223 10.66 -2.93 -16.55
CA GLY A 223 11.96 -3.56 -16.31
C GLY A 223 12.44 -3.30 -14.88
N LEU A 224 12.38 -2.04 -14.42
CA LEU A 224 12.73 -1.66 -13.04
C LEU A 224 11.85 -2.39 -12.00
N GLN A 225 10.57 -2.57 -12.27
CA GLN A 225 9.67 -3.31 -11.40
C GLN A 225 10.08 -4.79 -11.26
N PHE A 226 10.49 -5.44 -12.35
CA PHE A 226 10.99 -6.82 -12.27
C PHE A 226 12.29 -6.91 -11.47
N LEU A 227 13.20 -5.96 -11.65
CA LEU A 227 14.46 -5.88 -10.92
C LEU A 227 14.28 -5.54 -9.43
N ALA A 228 13.13 -4.96 -9.04
CA ALA A 228 12.80 -4.69 -7.64
C ALA A 228 12.68 -5.97 -6.79
N GLY A 229 12.52 -7.13 -7.41
CA GLY A 229 12.76 -8.44 -6.81
C GLY A 229 11.54 -9.13 -6.21
N HIS A 230 10.32 -8.58 -6.32
CA HIS A 230 9.12 -9.26 -5.83
C HIS A 230 8.19 -9.65 -6.98
N VAL A 231 8.37 -10.87 -7.48
CA VAL A 231 7.67 -11.40 -8.67
C VAL A 231 6.15 -11.42 -8.51
N GLU A 232 5.63 -11.75 -7.34
CA GLU A 232 4.18 -11.82 -7.10
C GLU A 232 3.51 -10.44 -7.23
N ILE A 233 4.11 -9.40 -6.65
CA ILE A 233 3.61 -8.02 -6.79
C ILE A 233 3.75 -7.55 -8.25
N ALA A 234 4.85 -7.90 -8.92
CA ALA A 234 5.03 -7.59 -10.34
C ALA A 234 3.96 -8.26 -11.21
N TYR A 235 3.60 -9.51 -10.90
CA TYR A 235 2.54 -10.23 -11.59
C TYR A 235 1.16 -9.57 -11.39
N TYR A 236 0.80 -9.19 -10.16
CA TYR A 236 -0.46 -8.47 -9.91
C TYR A 236 -0.48 -7.11 -10.62
N ASN A 237 0.64 -6.42 -10.65
CA ASN A 237 0.75 -5.18 -11.42
C ASN A 237 0.49 -5.39 -12.91
N LEU A 238 1.05 -6.45 -13.51
CA LEU A 238 0.79 -6.78 -14.91
C LEU A 238 -0.69 -7.03 -15.18
N LEU A 239 -1.38 -7.78 -14.30
CA LEU A 239 -2.82 -8.03 -14.43
C LEU A 239 -3.62 -6.71 -14.36
N VAL A 240 -3.30 -5.84 -13.40
CA VAL A 240 -3.97 -4.54 -13.23
C VAL A 240 -3.71 -3.62 -14.41
N VAL A 241 -2.45 -3.52 -14.86
CA VAL A 241 -2.04 -2.67 -16.00
C VAL A 241 -2.67 -3.18 -17.30
N GLY A 242 -2.71 -4.50 -17.50
CA GLY A 242 -3.37 -5.13 -18.65
C GLY A 242 -4.88 -4.89 -18.67
N ALA A 243 -5.55 -5.08 -17.52
CA ALA A 243 -6.98 -4.79 -17.37
C ALA A 243 -7.27 -3.30 -17.62
N TYR A 244 -6.43 -2.39 -17.11
CA TYR A 244 -6.56 -0.96 -17.35
C TYR A 244 -6.37 -0.60 -18.82
N ALA A 245 -5.36 -1.15 -19.48
CA ALA A 245 -5.10 -0.92 -20.91
C ALA A 245 -6.29 -1.39 -21.76
N ALA A 246 -6.81 -2.59 -21.49
CA ALA A 246 -7.98 -3.13 -22.18
C ALA A 246 -9.21 -2.22 -21.97
N TRP A 247 -9.53 -1.88 -20.71
CA TRP A 247 -10.65 -0.99 -20.39
C TRP A 247 -10.55 0.36 -21.09
N ARG A 248 -9.40 1.00 -21.01
CA ARG A 248 -9.18 2.33 -21.61
C ARG A 248 -9.17 2.29 -23.13
N GLY A 249 -8.53 1.28 -23.72
CA GLY A 249 -8.55 1.08 -25.17
C GLY A 249 -9.98 0.91 -25.69
N VAL A 250 -10.77 0.04 -25.08
CA VAL A 250 -12.18 -0.17 -25.40
C VAL A 250 -12.98 1.12 -25.24
N ALA A 251 -12.84 1.81 -24.09
CA ALA A 251 -13.59 3.04 -23.81
C ALA A 251 -13.30 4.19 -24.79
N VAL A 252 -12.09 4.25 -25.36
CA VAL A 252 -11.69 5.33 -26.28
C VAL A 252 -11.98 4.99 -27.75
N TYR A 253 -11.78 3.76 -28.17
CA TYR A 253 -11.84 3.41 -29.59
C TYR A 253 -13.16 2.74 -30.01
N LEU A 254 -13.82 1.98 -29.11
CA LEU A 254 -15.01 1.21 -29.48
C LEU A 254 -16.25 2.09 -29.80
N PRO A 255 -16.56 3.19 -29.07
CA PRO A 255 -17.72 4.02 -29.37
C PRO A 255 -17.70 4.60 -30.81
N GLY A 256 -16.49 4.90 -31.31
CA GLY A 256 -16.29 5.39 -32.70
C GLY A 256 -16.03 4.28 -33.71
N ARG A 257 -16.20 3.00 -33.36
CA ARG A 257 -15.86 1.83 -34.19
C ARG A 257 -14.45 1.87 -34.80
N ARG A 258 -13.49 2.49 -34.11
CA ARG A 258 -12.11 2.68 -34.57
C ARG A 258 -11.24 1.46 -34.28
N TRP A 259 -11.59 0.30 -34.83
CA TRP A 259 -10.92 -0.98 -34.58
C TRP A 259 -9.42 -0.96 -34.87
N ARG A 260 -9.00 -0.29 -35.98
CA ARG A 260 -7.57 -0.13 -36.31
C ARG A 260 -6.82 0.61 -35.20
N GLY A 261 -7.45 1.63 -34.57
CA GLY A 261 -6.87 2.34 -33.44
C GLY A 261 -6.71 1.44 -32.20
N LEU A 262 -7.75 0.64 -31.91
CA LEU A 262 -7.72 -0.32 -30.80
C LEU A 262 -6.64 -1.37 -31.00
N LEU A 263 -6.54 -1.96 -32.19
CA LEU A 263 -5.50 -2.96 -32.52
C LEU A 263 -4.08 -2.36 -32.47
N SER A 264 -3.91 -1.15 -33.01
CA SER A 264 -2.61 -0.45 -32.94
C SER A 264 -2.19 -0.14 -31.50
N PHE A 265 -3.14 0.30 -30.66
CA PHE A 265 -2.88 0.52 -29.24
C PHE A 265 -2.56 -0.79 -28.53
N GLY A 266 -3.29 -1.87 -28.80
CA GLY A 266 -3.02 -3.21 -28.27
C GLY A 266 -1.62 -3.69 -28.66
N ALA A 267 -1.23 -3.53 -29.92
CA ALA A 267 0.12 -3.89 -30.40
C ALA A 267 1.21 -3.05 -29.71
N ALA A 268 1.00 -1.73 -29.56
CA ALA A 268 1.92 -0.86 -28.84
C ALA A 268 2.05 -1.24 -27.36
N PHE A 269 0.93 -1.60 -26.73
CA PHE A 269 0.93 -2.09 -25.34
C PHE A 269 1.69 -3.42 -25.21
N VAL A 270 1.44 -4.39 -26.10
CA VAL A 270 2.21 -5.67 -26.13
C VAL A 270 3.70 -5.42 -26.34
N LEU A 271 4.05 -4.48 -27.22
CA LEU A 271 5.46 -4.07 -27.42
C LEU A 271 6.06 -3.48 -26.14
N LEU A 272 5.33 -2.61 -25.42
CA LEU A 272 5.77 -2.07 -24.13
C LEU A 272 6.04 -3.20 -23.12
N ILE A 273 5.13 -4.16 -23.00
CA ILE A 273 5.29 -5.31 -22.09
C ILE A 273 6.48 -6.17 -22.53
N GLY A 274 6.60 -6.48 -23.82
CA GLY A 274 7.71 -7.30 -24.35
C GLY A 274 9.08 -6.67 -24.12
N LEU A 275 9.22 -5.36 -24.40
CA LEU A 275 10.47 -4.63 -24.14
C LEU A 275 10.78 -4.53 -22.64
N GLY A 276 9.77 -4.28 -21.80
CA GLY A 276 9.95 -4.23 -20.35
C GLY A 276 10.31 -5.59 -19.76
N ALA A 277 9.68 -6.67 -20.25
CA ALA A 277 10.05 -8.04 -19.89
C ALA A 277 11.48 -8.37 -20.34
N GLY A 278 11.87 -7.94 -21.54
CA GLY A 278 13.24 -8.08 -22.04
C GLY A 278 14.28 -7.37 -21.16
N LEU A 279 13.98 -6.15 -20.67
CA LEU A 279 14.84 -5.44 -19.73
C LEU A 279 14.95 -6.16 -18.38
N GLY A 280 13.85 -6.78 -17.90
CA GLY A 280 13.83 -7.56 -16.68
C GLY A 280 14.32 -9.00 -16.84
N ALA A 281 14.62 -9.46 -18.06
CA ALA A 281 14.91 -10.86 -18.38
C ALA A 281 16.14 -11.40 -17.63
N ILE A 282 17.13 -10.57 -17.38
CA ILE A 282 18.31 -10.92 -16.57
C ILE A 282 17.95 -11.46 -15.19
N GLN A 283 16.82 -11.01 -14.61
CA GLN A 283 16.30 -11.49 -13.32
C GLN A 283 15.22 -12.56 -13.50
N THR A 284 14.33 -12.38 -14.48
CA THR A 284 13.13 -13.22 -14.59
C THR A 284 13.41 -14.56 -15.27
N LEU A 285 14.33 -14.66 -16.23
CA LEU A 285 14.66 -15.93 -16.87
C LEU A 285 15.28 -16.94 -15.89
N PRO A 286 16.33 -16.58 -15.11
CA PRO A 286 16.85 -17.50 -14.09
C PRO A 286 15.81 -17.87 -13.01
N LEU A 287 14.92 -16.93 -12.66
CA LEU A 287 13.83 -17.21 -11.72
C LEU A 287 12.86 -18.26 -12.28
N PHE A 288 12.46 -18.16 -13.56
CA PHE A 288 11.59 -19.16 -14.19
C PHE A 288 12.24 -20.55 -14.22
N GLU A 289 13.53 -20.63 -14.50
CA GLU A 289 14.25 -21.89 -14.42
C GLU A 289 14.24 -22.46 -12.99
N LEU A 290 14.49 -21.62 -11.97
CA LEU A 290 14.49 -22.03 -10.58
C LEU A 290 13.11 -22.50 -10.11
N VAL A 291 12.03 -21.83 -10.53
CA VAL A 291 10.65 -22.17 -10.16
C VAL A 291 10.30 -23.61 -10.57
N THR A 292 10.79 -24.09 -11.69
CA THR A 292 10.54 -25.46 -12.17
C THR A 292 11.31 -26.53 -11.38
N LYS A 293 12.25 -26.13 -10.51
CA LYS A 293 13.15 -27.03 -9.77
C LYS A 293 13.04 -26.93 -8.26
N ASN A 294 12.08 -26.15 -7.75
CA ASN A 294 11.90 -25.99 -6.32
C ASN A 294 10.87 -26.98 -5.75
N PHE A 295 10.91 -27.20 -4.43
CA PHE A 295 9.99 -28.12 -3.72
C PHE A 295 8.50 -27.69 -3.76
N ARG A 296 8.20 -26.45 -4.21
CA ARG A 296 6.81 -25.96 -4.43
C ARG A 296 6.31 -26.25 -5.84
N GLU A 297 6.91 -27.19 -6.55
CA GLU A 297 6.56 -27.56 -7.92
C GLU A 297 5.13 -28.12 -8.03
N GLY A 298 4.55 -28.61 -6.93
CA GLY A 298 3.14 -28.99 -6.86
C GLY A 298 2.21 -27.77 -6.86
N SER A 299 1.25 -27.78 -7.79
CA SER A 299 0.17 -26.79 -7.78
C SER A 299 -0.65 -26.92 -6.50
N VAL A 300 -0.78 -25.83 -5.76
CA VAL A 300 -1.63 -25.76 -4.58
C VAL A 300 -3.10 -25.84 -5.01
N THR A 301 -3.91 -26.60 -4.28
CA THR A 301 -5.34 -26.71 -4.59
C THR A 301 -6.07 -25.40 -4.37
N TYR A 302 -7.22 -25.24 -5.02
CA TYR A 302 -8.07 -24.07 -4.85
C TYR A 302 -8.46 -23.87 -3.38
N GLU A 303 -8.82 -24.94 -2.68
CA GLU A 303 -9.24 -24.94 -1.27
C GLU A 303 -8.11 -24.48 -0.35
N GLN A 304 -6.89 -24.93 -0.60
CA GLN A 304 -5.71 -24.50 0.15
C GLN A 304 -5.46 -22.99 -0.03
N ILE A 305 -5.53 -22.47 -1.27
CA ILE A 305 -5.35 -21.04 -1.52
C ILE A 305 -6.42 -20.21 -0.80
N ILE A 306 -7.68 -20.61 -0.91
CA ILE A 306 -8.79 -19.90 -0.24
C ILE A 306 -8.65 -19.96 1.29
N GLY A 307 -8.05 -21.01 1.84
CA GLY A 307 -7.73 -21.11 3.27
C GLY A 307 -6.79 -19.98 3.76
N TRP A 308 -6.01 -19.36 2.88
CA TRP A 308 -5.16 -18.20 3.21
C TRP A 308 -5.83 -16.83 2.99
N ALA A 309 -7.07 -16.80 2.54
CA ALA A 309 -7.84 -15.56 2.40
C ALA A 309 -8.14 -14.90 3.76
N TYR A 310 -8.56 -13.65 3.74
CA TYR A 310 -8.99 -12.97 4.98
C TYR A 310 -10.26 -13.61 5.54
N PRO A 311 -10.30 -13.92 6.83
CA PRO A 311 -11.55 -14.22 7.51
C PRO A 311 -12.45 -12.99 7.47
N LYS A 312 -13.77 -13.18 7.30
CA LYS A 312 -14.76 -12.09 7.13
C LYS A 312 -14.69 -11.02 8.23
N ARG A 313 -14.42 -11.43 9.48
CA ARG A 313 -14.26 -10.51 10.62
C ARG A 313 -13.15 -9.48 10.43
N ARG A 314 -12.12 -9.78 9.61
CA ARG A 314 -11.02 -8.87 9.35
C ARG A 314 -11.44 -7.60 8.58
N LEU A 315 -12.70 -7.50 8.16
CA LEU A 315 -13.28 -6.26 7.66
C LEU A 315 -13.13 -5.10 8.66
N LEU A 316 -13.11 -5.39 9.98
CA LEU A 316 -12.86 -4.37 11.01
C LEU A 316 -11.46 -3.74 10.90
N ALA A 317 -10.45 -4.48 10.43
CA ALA A 317 -9.09 -3.94 10.26
C ALA A 317 -8.98 -2.90 9.14
N PHE A 318 -9.99 -2.79 8.25
CA PHE A 318 -10.07 -1.72 7.25
C PHE A 318 -10.40 -0.35 7.88
N LEU A 319 -10.99 -0.36 9.09
CA LEU A 319 -11.39 0.83 9.84
C LEU A 319 -10.51 1.04 11.07
N ILE A 320 -10.17 -0.03 11.78
CA ILE A 320 -9.39 -0.03 13.02
C ILE A 320 -8.23 -1.03 12.82
N PRO A 321 -7.05 -0.57 12.36
CA PRO A 321 -5.97 -1.47 11.94
C PRO A 321 -5.50 -2.41 13.06
N ASP A 322 -5.42 -1.94 14.29
CA ASP A 322 -4.94 -2.69 15.45
C ASP A 322 -6.05 -3.41 16.23
N PHE A 323 -7.27 -3.49 15.70
CA PHE A 323 -8.38 -4.15 16.40
C PHE A 323 -8.06 -5.61 16.78
N PHE A 324 -7.39 -6.33 15.88
CA PHE A 324 -6.98 -7.72 16.13
C PHE A 324 -5.61 -7.83 16.81
N GLY A 325 -5.16 -6.76 17.44
CA GLY A 325 -3.88 -6.67 18.13
C GLY A 325 -2.74 -6.22 17.25
N ASN A 326 -1.72 -5.67 17.90
CA ASN A 326 -0.48 -5.26 17.26
C ASN A 326 0.69 -5.96 17.99
N PRO A 327 1.52 -6.76 17.30
CA PRO A 327 2.55 -7.57 17.95
C PRO A 327 3.67 -6.76 18.63
N VAL A 328 3.81 -5.47 18.33
CA VAL A 328 4.78 -4.59 19.00
C VAL A 328 4.25 -3.92 20.27
N GLN A 329 2.96 -4.07 20.57
CA GLN A 329 2.36 -3.52 21.79
C GLN A 329 2.56 -4.48 22.95
N HIS A 330 3.46 -4.12 23.86
CA HIS A 330 3.83 -4.94 25.04
C HIS A 330 3.19 -4.47 26.33
N SER A 331 2.43 -3.39 26.28
CA SER A 331 1.68 -2.83 27.42
C SER A 331 0.37 -2.20 26.92
N TYR A 332 -0.54 -2.01 27.83
CA TYR A 332 -1.80 -1.30 27.62
C TYR A 332 -2.11 -0.41 28.82
N ILE A 333 -2.94 0.60 28.64
CA ILE A 333 -3.43 1.45 29.74
C ILE A 333 -4.74 0.85 30.23
N ASP A 334 -4.76 0.46 31.52
CA ASP A 334 -5.98 -0.05 32.14
C ASP A 334 -7.04 1.06 32.16
N LEU A 335 -8.21 0.77 31.60
CA LEU A 335 -9.30 1.72 31.43
C LEU A 335 -9.85 2.27 32.74
N TYR A 336 -9.74 1.49 33.81
CA TYR A 336 -10.35 1.78 35.12
C TYR A 336 -9.39 2.47 36.06
N THR A 337 -8.10 2.10 36.05
CA THR A 337 -7.08 2.68 36.94
C THR A 337 -6.21 3.74 36.26
N GLY A 338 -6.14 3.74 34.96
CA GLY A 338 -5.23 4.60 34.17
C GLY A 338 -3.76 4.19 34.26
N GLN A 339 -3.44 3.04 34.85
CA GLN A 339 -2.08 2.54 34.98
C GLN A 339 -1.66 1.81 33.70
N SER A 340 -0.38 1.92 33.33
CA SER A 340 0.22 1.10 32.26
C SER A 340 0.52 -0.28 32.81
N LEU A 341 -0.11 -1.31 32.23
CA LEU A 341 0.07 -2.70 32.60
C LEU A 341 0.73 -3.48 31.44
N PRO A 342 1.61 -4.46 31.73
CA PRO A 342 2.19 -5.32 30.70
C PRO A 342 1.12 -6.28 30.15
N VAL A 343 1.33 -6.71 28.89
CA VAL A 343 0.55 -7.81 28.30
C VAL A 343 0.87 -9.13 28.98
N LEU A 344 0.11 -10.19 28.69
CA LEU A 344 0.31 -11.52 29.26
C LEU A 344 1.75 -12.03 29.02
N ARG A 345 2.20 -12.89 29.95
CA ARG A 345 3.45 -13.64 29.82
C ARG A 345 3.17 -15.13 29.61
N ASP A 346 4.03 -15.77 28.88
CA ASP A 346 4.01 -17.23 28.73
C ASP A 346 4.65 -17.93 29.95
N ALA A 347 4.67 -19.27 29.94
CA ALA A 347 5.26 -20.07 31.01
C ALA A 347 6.76 -19.83 31.23
N LEU A 348 7.46 -19.25 30.26
CA LEU A 348 8.86 -18.89 30.33
C LEU A 348 9.07 -17.42 30.75
N GLY A 349 8.01 -16.71 31.15
CA GLY A 349 8.06 -15.31 31.55
C GLY A 349 8.18 -14.32 30.38
N ARG A 350 8.11 -14.76 29.13
CA ARG A 350 8.20 -13.91 27.94
C ARG A 350 6.84 -13.26 27.64
N LEU A 351 6.86 -12.04 27.12
CA LEU A 351 5.64 -11.33 26.75
C LEU A 351 4.91 -12.06 25.60
N LYS A 352 3.62 -12.30 25.74
CA LYS A 352 2.80 -12.85 24.67
C LYS A 352 2.44 -11.78 23.63
N SER A 353 2.21 -12.20 22.40
CA SER A 353 1.64 -11.33 21.37
C SER A 353 0.20 -10.96 21.71
N THR A 354 -0.14 -9.70 21.51
CA THR A 354 -1.54 -9.23 21.56
C THR A 354 -2.30 -9.51 20.26
N GLU A 355 -1.65 -10.12 19.27
CA GLU A 355 -2.30 -10.47 18.00
C GLU A 355 -3.23 -11.68 18.20
N TRP A 356 -4.54 -11.40 18.22
CA TRP A 356 -5.57 -12.41 18.41
C TRP A 356 -6.39 -12.71 17.13
N GLY A 357 -6.07 -12.03 16.02
CA GLY A 357 -6.57 -12.34 14.70
C GLY A 357 -5.96 -13.64 14.17
N ILE A 358 -6.67 -14.35 13.30
CA ILE A 358 -6.15 -15.59 12.70
C ILE A 358 -5.07 -15.29 11.64
N LYS A 359 -5.10 -14.11 11.05
CA LYS A 359 -4.17 -13.67 10.00
C LYS A 359 -3.06 -12.82 10.59
N ASN A 360 -1.83 -13.06 10.15
CA ASN A 360 -0.68 -12.27 10.57
C ASN A 360 -0.87 -10.76 10.34
N TYR A 361 -0.39 -9.94 11.27
CA TYR A 361 -0.53 -8.48 11.25
C TYR A 361 0.01 -7.85 9.97
N VAL A 362 1.22 -8.26 9.54
CA VAL A 362 1.87 -7.74 8.32
C VAL A 362 1.08 -8.09 7.06
N GLU A 363 0.45 -9.25 7.02
CA GLU A 363 -0.43 -9.65 5.93
C GLU A 363 -1.77 -8.91 5.96
N GLY A 364 -2.10 -8.28 7.10
CA GLY A 364 -3.38 -7.62 7.38
C GLY A 364 -3.51 -6.16 7.02
N GLY A 365 -2.50 -5.54 6.43
CA GLY A 365 -2.41 -4.10 6.21
C GLY A 365 -3.39 -3.52 5.19
N ALA A 366 -4.68 -3.51 5.51
CA ALA A 366 -5.76 -3.06 4.62
C ALA A 366 -6.25 -1.61 4.87
N TYR A 367 -5.76 -0.95 5.92
CA TYR A 367 -6.19 0.39 6.31
C TYR A 367 -5.72 1.46 5.34
N VAL A 368 -6.62 2.35 4.91
CA VAL A 368 -6.32 3.45 3.94
C VAL A 368 -6.79 4.82 4.45
N SER A 369 -6.86 4.99 5.76
CA SER A 369 -7.45 6.11 6.50
C SER A 369 -8.99 6.22 6.36
N ILE A 370 -9.63 6.71 7.41
CA ILE A 370 -11.09 6.95 7.42
C ILE A 370 -11.46 8.05 6.42
N LEU A 371 -10.71 9.14 6.42
CA LEU A 371 -10.90 10.23 5.47
C LEU A 371 -10.66 9.75 4.03
N GLY A 372 -9.62 8.94 3.79
CA GLY A 372 -9.32 8.36 2.48
C GLY A 372 -10.48 7.52 1.95
N LEU A 373 -11.09 6.67 2.79
CA LEU A 373 -12.27 5.87 2.43
C LEU A 373 -13.49 6.76 2.12
N ALA A 374 -13.77 7.75 2.96
CA ALA A 374 -14.88 8.68 2.73
C ALA A 374 -14.71 9.44 1.40
N LEU A 375 -13.51 9.94 1.13
CA LEU A 375 -13.18 10.60 -0.12
C LEU A 375 -13.27 9.65 -1.32
N ALA A 376 -12.86 8.40 -1.18
CA ALA A 376 -12.97 7.39 -2.24
C ALA A 376 -14.43 7.10 -2.59
N ILE A 377 -15.33 7.05 -1.59
CA ILE A 377 -16.78 6.92 -1.81
C ILE A 377 -17.30 8.11 -2.63
N PHE A 378 -16.90 9.35 -2.31
CA PHE A 378 -17.30 10.53 -3.09
C PHE A 378 -16.75 10.48 -4.52
N GLY A 379 -15.52 10.01 -4.70
CA GLY A 379 -14.94 9.80 -6.02
C GLY A 379 -15.67 8.74 -6.83
N ALA A 380 -16.11 7.66 -6.18
CA ALA A 380 -16.88 6.58 -6.79
C ALA A 380 -18.29 7.03 -7.19
N LEU A 381 -18.94 7.89 -6.39
CA LEU A 381 -20.28 8.43 -6.64
C LEU A 381 -20.28 9.62 -7.61
N ARG A 382 -19.11 10.07 -8.07
CA ARG A 382 -19.02 11.04 -9.16
C ARG A 382 -19.67 10.47 -10.41
N ARG A 383 -20.43 11.30 -11.17
CA ARG A 383 -21.11 10.86 -12.41
C ARG A 383 -20.15 10.05 -13.29
N PRO A 384 -20.61 8.95 -13.91
CA PRO A 384 -19.78 7.91 -14.48
C PRO A 384 -18.84 8.47 -15.56
N ARG A 385 -17.59 8.69 -15.18
CA ARG A 385 -16.45 8.77 -16.08
C ARG A 385 -15.82 7.39 -16.13
N THR A 386 -15.38 6.98 -17.29
CA THR A 386 -14.82 5.62 -17.52
C THR A 386 -13.69 5.24 -16.56
N GLN A 387 -12.88 6.22 -16.12
CA GLN A 387 -11.76 5.95 -15.20
C GLN A 387 -12.22 5.63 -13.77
N PRO A 388 -13.03 6.47 -13.08
CA PRO A 388 -13.50 6.11 -11.75
C PRO A 388 -14.23 4.76 -11.70
N LEU A 389 -15.05 4.45 -12.73
CA LEU A 389 -15.76 3.17 -12.80
C LEU A 389 -14.82 1.97 -12.86
N PHE A 390 -13.69 2.08 -13.59
CA PHE A 390 -12.67 1.04 -13.60
C PHE A 390 -12.14 0.77 -12.20
N PHE A 391 -11.75 1.81 -11.46
CA PHE A 391 -11.19 1.65 -10.12
C PHE A 391 -12.21 1.20 -9.08
N VAL A 392 -13.48 1.54 -9.23
CA VAL A 392 -14.57 0.96 -8.43
C VAL A 392 -14.69 -0.54 -8.71
N ALA A 393 -14.78 -0.93 -9.97
CA ALA A 393 -14.91 -2.34 -10.36
C ALA A 393 -13.69 -3.15 -9.93
N LEU A 394 -12.47 -2.64 -10.16
CA LEU A 394 -11.23 -3.30 -9.73
C LEU A 394 -11.13 -3.38 -8.21
N GLY A 395 -11.50 -2.34 -7.48
CA GLY A 395 -11.50 -2.32 -6.02
C GLY A 395 -12.44 -3.37 -5.42
N LEU A 396 -13.67 -3.46 -5.93
CA LEU A 396 -14.63 -4.48 -5.50
C LEU A 396 -14.17 -5.88 -5.90
N PHE A 397 -13.64 -6.06 -7.10
CA PHE A 397 -13.05 -7.32 -7.53
C PHE A 397 -11.88 -7.73 -6.62
N SER A 398 -10.95 -6.80 -6.34
CA SER A 398 -9.83 -7.06 -5.42
C SER A 398 -10.31 -7.47 -4.03
N LEU A 399 -11.31 -6.79 -3.46
CA LEU A 399 -11.91 -7.18 -2.18
C LEU A 399 -12.52 -8.59 -2.24
N SER A 400 -13.19 -8.95 -3.34
CA SER A 400 -13.74 -10.29 -3.50
C SER A 400 -12.65 -11.37 -3.47
N LEU A 401 -11.47 -11.07 -4.01
CA LEU A 401 -10.31 -11.97 -3.99
C LEU A 401 -9.67 -12.03 -2.61
N VAL A 402 -9.51 -10.89 -1.93
CA VAL A 402 -8.98 -10.80 -0.56
C VAL A 402 -9.75 -11.69 0.41
N PHE A 403 -11.09 -11.71 0.28
CA PHE A 403 -11.97 -12.52 1.13
C PHE A 403 -12.26 -13.93 0.58
N GLY A 404 -11.55 -14.34 -0.48
CA GLY A 404 -11.68 -15.69 -1.05
C GLY A 404 -13.07 -16.03 -1.59
N LEU A 405 -13.78 -15.03 -2.11
CA LEU A 405 -15.11 -15.26 -2.71
C LEU A 405 -14.98 -16.10 -4.01
N PRO A 406 -16.08 -16.70 -4.51
CA PRO A 406 -16.06 -17.55 -5.70
C PRO A 406 -15.43 -16.93 -6.95
N THR A 407 -15.37 -15.60 -7.03
CA THR A 407 -14.68 -14.85 -8.08
C THR A 407 -13.19 -15.20 -8.18
N TYR A 408 -12.57 -15.70 -7.10
CA TYR A 408 -11.17 -16.15 -7.12
C TYR A 408 -10.94 -17.29 -8.12
N ARG A 409 -11.96 -18.07 -8.45
CA ARG A 409 -11.87 -19.13 -9.49
C ARG A 409 -11.42 -18.56 -10.84
N LEU A 410 -11.85 -17.35 -11.19
CA LEU A 410 -11.44 -16.69 -12.44
C LEU A 410 -9.93 -16.43 -12.48
N VAL A 411 -9.37 -15.99 -11.35
CA VAL A 411 -7.94 -15.71 -11.22
C VAL A 411 -7.15 -17.02 -11.09
N TYR A 412 -7.69 -18.03 -10.42
CA TYR A 412 -7.06 -19.32 -10.25
C TYR A 412 -6.76 -20.06 -11.58
N LEU A 413 -7.52 -19.73 -12.65
CA LEU A 413 -7.29 -20.28 -14.00
C LEU A 413 -6.09 -19.64 -14.71
N LEU A 414 -5.58 -18.50 -14.20
CA LEU A 414 -4.47 -17.81 -14.85
C LEU A 414 -3.15 -18.56 -14.62
N PRO A 415 -2.24 -18.57 -15.62
CA PRO A 415 -0.93 -19.20 -15.49
C PRO A 415 -0.15 -18.64 -14.30
N GLY A 416 0.50 -19.49 -13.51
CA GLY A 416 1.35 -19.08 -12.38
C GLY A 416 0.60 -18.76 -11.08
N ILE A 417 -0.71 -18.48 -11.09
CA ILE A 417 -1.48 -18.18 -9.86
C ILE A 417 -1.44 -19.32 -8.85
N ARG A 418 -1.40 -20.57 -9.32
CA ARG A 418 -1.34 -21.75 -8.43
C ARG A 418 -0.04 -21.87 -7.64
N GLN A 419 0.98 -21.09 -8.00
CA GLN A 419 2.24 -20.98 -7.28
C GLN A 419 2.26 -19.78 -6.32
N LEU A 420 1.28 -18.88 -6.42
CA LEU A 420 1.12 -17.71 -5.58
C LEU A 420 0.10 -18.01 -4.47
N HIS A 421 0.56 -17.98 -3.23
CA HIS A 421 -0.22 -18.46 -2.08
C HIS A 421 -0.91 -17.33 -1.29
N SER A 422 -1.14 -16.18 -1.90
CA SER A 422 -1.45 -14.97 -1.15
C SER A 422 -2.67 -14.22 -1.69
N PRO A 423 -3.91 -14.79 -1.60
CA PRO A 423 -5.12 -14.06 -2.00
C PRO A 423 -5.25 -12.71 -1.28
N PHE A 424 -4.81 -12.64 -0.02
CA PHE A 424 -4.83 -11.41 0.76
C PHE A 424 -3.97 -10.28 0.17
N ARG A 425 -2.98 -10.56 -0.65
CA ARG A 425 -2.16 -9.52 -1.31
C ARG A 425 -2.93 -8.70 -2.35
N TRP A 426 -4.10 -9.13 -2.75
CA TRP A 426 -5.02 -8.30 -3.54
C TRP A 426 -5.51 -7.05 -2.79
N VAL A 427 -5.22 -6.95 -1.49
CA VAL A 427 -5.37 -5.69 -0.74
C VAL A 427 -4.52 -4.57 -1.32
N PHE A 428 -3.40 -4.89 -2.00
CA PHE A 428 -2.56 -3.89 -2.67
C PHE A 428 -3.28 -3.22 -3.87
N PRO A 429 -3.81 -3.92 -4.88
CA PRO A 429 -4.63 -3.30 -5.92
C PRO A 429 -5.84 -2.54 -5.36
N TYR A 430 -6.51 -3.07 -4.33
CA TYR A 430 -7.56 -2.35 -3.61
C TYR A 430 -7.07 -1.00 -3.06
N THR A 431 -5.92 -0.98 -2.41
CA THR A 431 -5.33 0.25 -1.84
C THR A 431 -5.07 1.30 -2.92
N VAL A 432 -4.52 0.91 -4.06
CA VAL A 432 -4.31 1.80 -5.21
C VAL A 432 -5.65 2.36 -5.73
N CYS A 433 -6.68 1.50 -5.84
CA CYS A 433 -8.02 1.94 -6.24
C CYS A 433 -8.60 2.98 -5.28
N VAL A 434 -8.51 2.74 -3.97
CA VAL A 434 -9.00 3.70 -2.96
C VAL A 434 -8.24 5.01 -3.04
N ALA A 435 -6.92 4.99 -3.20
CA ALA A 435 -6.11 6.20 -3.31
C ALA A 435 -6.47 7.05 -4.55
N ILE A 436 -6.69 6.40 -5.69
CA ILE A 436 -7.11 7.08 -6.93
C ILE A 436 -8.54 7.61 -6.80
N LEU A 437 -9.45 6.83 -6.23
CA LEU A 437 -10.83 7.27 -5.98
C LEU A 437 -10.87 8.40 -4.94
N ALA A 438 -10.01 8.38 -3.92
CA ALA A 438 -9.88 9.48 -2.97
C ALA A 438 -9.41 10.77 -3.65
N ALA A 439 -8.46 10.68 -4.59
CA ALA A 439 -8.06 11.82 -5.41
C ALA A 439 -9.25 12.37 -6.24
N HIS A 440 -10.05 11.50 -6.86
CA HIS A 440 -11.29 11.92 -7.53
C HIS A 440 -12.31 12.56 -6.57
N GLY A 441 -12.38 12.06 -5.33
CA GLY A 441 -13.24 12.61 -4.28
C GLY A 441 -12.84 14.03 -3.90
N VAL A 442 -11.56 14.28 -3.67
CA VAL A 442 -11.01 15.63 -3.40
C VAL A 442 -11.34 16.57 -4.56
N ASP A 443 -11.09 16.14 -5.79
CA ASP A 443 -11.36 16.94 -6.98
C ASP A 443 -12.85 17.30 -7.09
N THR A 444 -13.73 16.33 -6.78
CA THR A 444 -15.18 16.52 -6.76
C THR A 444 -15.61 17.52 -5.68
N LEU A 445 -15.01 17.48 -4.48
CA LEU A 445 -15.29 18.43 -3.42
C LEU A 445 -14.91 19.85 -3.83
N VAL A 446 -13.74 20.03 -4.46
CA VAL A 446 -13.27 21.34 -4.92
C VAL A 446 -14.16 21.90 -6.04
N GLU A 447 -14.55 21.07 -7.04
CA GLU A 447 -15.41 21.50 -8.16
C GLU A 447 -16.85 21.83 -7.73
N ARG A 448 -17.41 21.12 -6.73
CA ARG A 448 -18.81 21.26 -6.30
C ARG A 448 -19.03 22.23 -5.15
N ALA A 449 -17.98 22.69 -4.52
CA ALA A 449 -18.10 23.59 -3.37
C ALA A 449 -18.93 24.86 -3.62
N PRO A 450 -18.94 25.45 -4.84
CA PRO A 450 -19.80 26.60 -5.14
C PRO A 450 -21.29 26.25 -5.25
N GLN A 451 -21.66 24.93 -5.40
CA GLN A 451 -23.04 24.52 -5.64
C GLN A 451 -23.73 24.07 -4.34
N PRO A 452 -24.86 24.69 -3.90
CA PRO A 452 -25.55 24.32 -2.67
C PRO A 452 -25.98 22.85 -2.60
N LYS A 453 -26.48 22.28 -3.73
CA LYS A 453 -26.91 20.88 -3.82
C LYS A 453 -25.75 19.86 -3.79
N GLY A 454 -24.56 20.26 -4.25
CA GLY A 454 -23.37 19.40 -4.29
C GLY A 454 -22.77 19.07 -2.93
N TRP A 455 -23.16 19.86 -1.91
CA TRP A 455 -22.59 19.79 -0.57
C TRP A 455 -23.33 18.86 0.41
N ARG A 456 -24.52 18.39 0.07
CA ARG A 456 -25.33 17.52 0.96
C ARG A 456 -24.59 16.24 1.35
N LEU A 457 -23.98 15.56 0.40
CA LEU A 457 -23.32 14.27 0.65
C LEU A 457 -22.09 14.40 1.55
N PRO A 458 -21.14 15.34 1.32
CA PRO A 458 -20.04 15.60 2.25
C PRO A 458 -20.53 15.98 3.66
N ALA A 459 -21.56 16.81 3.77
CA ALA A 459 -22.12 17.22 5.05
C ALA A 459 -22.74 16.04 5.82
N VAL A 460 -23.49 15.17 5.12
CA VAL A 460 -24.05 13.95 5.71
C VAL A 460 -22.94 13.01 6.17
N ALA A 461 -21.93 12.77 5.35
CA ALA A 461 -20.81 11.91 5.73
C ALA A 461 -20.00 12.49 6.88
N GLY A 462 -19.75 13.81 6.88
CA GLY A 462 -19.12 14.50 8.01
C GLY A 462 -19.95 14.40 9.29
N GLY A 463 -21.26 14.57 9.20
CA GLY A 463 -22.20 14.37 10.30
C GLY A 463 -22.18 12.93 10.85
N LEU A 464 -22.18 11.94 9.95
CA LEU A 464 -22.07 10.53 10.33
C LEU A 464 -20.74 10.22 11.02
N CYS A 465 -19.63 10.73 10.50
CA CYS A 465 -18.31 10.58 11.14
C CYS A 465 -18.30 11.26 12.52
N LEU A 466 -18.90 12.45 12.67
CA LEU A 466 -19.01 13.14 13.95
C LEU A 466 -19.81 12.31 14.97
N LEU A 467 -21.01 11.87 14.58
CA LEU A 467 -21.87 11.06 15.45
C LEU A 467 -21.21 9.73 15.81
N ALA A 468 -20.57 9.05 14.85
CA ALA A 468 -19.86 7.81 15.10
C ALA A 468 -18.66 8.04 16.04
N GLY A 469 -17.86 9.09 15.83
CA GLY A 469 -16.74 9.43 16.70
C GLY A 469 -17.18 9.74 18.14
N LEU A 470 -18.22 10.55 18.31
CA LEU A 470 -18.80 10.85 19.63
C LEU A 470 -19.42 9.60 20.26
N GLY A 471 -20.08 8.74 19.45
CA GLY A 471 -20.64 7.46 19.91
C GLY A 471 -19.57 6.50 20.43
N VAL A 472 -18.43 6.41 19.75
CA VAL A 472 -17.28 5.60 20.23
C VAL A 472 -16.75 6.14 21.56
N LEU A 473 -16.58 7.46 21.68
CA LEU A 473 -16.12 8.09 22.94
C LEU A 473 -17.13 7.87 24.09
N ALA A 474 -18.42 8.01 23.79
CA ALA A 474 -19.47 7.71 24.74
C ALA A 474 -19.50 6.23 25.18
N GLY A 475 -19.24 5.31 24.22
CA GLY A 475 -19.09 3.88 24.50
C GLY A 475 -17.92 3.57 25.44
N ILE A 476 -16.76 4.20 25.23
CA ILE A 476 -15.60 4.08 26.13
C ILE A 476 -15.94 4.63 27.53
N ALA A 477 -16.58 5.80 27.59
CA ALA A 477 -17.00 6.40 28.85
C ALA A 477 -18.01 5.53 29.58
N ALA A 478 -18.99 4.95 28.89
CA ALA A 478 -19.97 4.03 29.45
C ALA A 478 -19.32 2.74 29.97
N ALA A 479 -18.35 2.18 29.23
CA ALA A 479 -17.60 1.00 29.67
C ALA A 479 -16.83 1.27 30.97
N ARG A 480 -16.31 2.49 31.15
CA ARG A 480 -15.63 2.91 32.37
C ARG A 480 -16.62 3.17 33.54
N ALA A 481 -17.78 3.78 33.23
CA ALA A 481 -18.75 4.18 34.27
C ALA A 481 -19.63 3.01 34.75
N PHE A 482 -19.89 2.02 33.90
CA PHE A 482 -20.81 0.91 34.16
C PHE A 482 -20.15 -0.46 33.94
N PRO A 483 -19.03 -0.76 34.66
CA PRO A 483 -18.28 -2.00 34.45
C PRO A 483 -19.11 -3.26 34.68
N GLN A 484 -20.05 -3.22 35.64
CA GLN A 484 -20.90 -4.35 36.02
C GLN A 484 -21.76 -4.87 34.84
N TYR A 485 -22.09 -4.04 33.87
CA TYR A 485 -22.87 -4.44 32.69
C TYR A 485 -21.97 -4.81 31.47
N ILE A 486 -20.82 -4.17 31.34
CA ILE A 486 -19.98 -4.28 30.15
C ILE A 486 -18.96 -5.41 30.29
N LEU A 487 -18.37 -5.62 31.51
CA LEU A 487 -17.36 -6.66 31.70
C LEU A 487 -17.88 -8.07 31.37
N PRO A 488 -19.09 -8.50 31.78
CA PRO A 488 -19.58 -9.81 31.42
C PRO A 488 -19.75 -10.02 29.90
N LEU A 489 -20.03 -8.97 29.13
CA LEU A 489 -20.07 -9.02 27.68
C LEU A 489 -18.68 -9.16 27.09
N ALA A 490 -17.71 -8.44 27.65
CA ALA A 490 -16.31 -8.52 27.24
C ALA A 490 -15.70 -9.89 27.57
N ASP A 491 -16.01 -10.49 28.72
CA ASP A 491 -15.59 -11.86 29.07
C ASP A 491 -16.12 -12.89 28.08
N ARG A 492 -17.39 -12.77 27.69
CA ARG A 492 -17.98 -13.60 26.63
C ARG A 492 -17.26 -13.40 25.29
N ALA A 493 -16.91 -12.16 24.95
CA ALA A 493 -16.17 -11.86 23.73
C ALA A 493 -14.78 -12.51 23.76
N VAL A 494 -14.04 -12.42 24.88
CA VAL A 494 -12.74 -13.09 25.03
C VAL A 494 -12.87 -14.60 24.90
N ALA A 495 -13.91 -15.21 25.47
CA ALA A 495 -14.12 -16.66 25.42
C ALA A 495 -14.52 -17.17 24.01
N SER A 496 -15.16 -16.33 23.18
CA SER A 496 -15.79 -16.79 21.92
C SER A 496 -15.15 -16.26 20.64
N LEU A 497 -14.37 -15.18 20.72
CA LEU A 497 -13.86 -14.51 19.50
C LEU A 497 -12.44 -14.97 19.15
N ALA A 498 -12.28 -15.56 18.00
CA ALA A 498 -10.98 -15.92 17.42
C ALA A 498 -10.01 -16.55 18.42
N ARG A 499 -8.84 -15.90 18.64
CA ARG A 499 -7.83 -16.28 19.64
C ARG A 499 -7.75 -15.27 20.80
N ALA A 500 -8.85 -14.59 21.10
CA ALA A 500 -8.84 -13.55 22.13
C ALA A 500 -8.42 -14.11 23.49
N ASN A 501 -8.81 -15.33 23.83
CA ASN A 501 -8.40 -16.03 25.06
C ASN A 501 -6.90 -16.38 25.13
N GLU A 502 -6.20 -16.38 24.01
CA GLU A 502 -4.72 -16.53 23.99
C GLU A 502 -4.00 -15.22 24.29
N ALA A 503 -4.62 -14.08 23.95
CA ALA A 503 -4.03 -12.74 24.05
C ALA A 503 -4.46 -11.97 25.31
N PHE A 504 -5.64 -12.25 25.85
CA PHE A 504 -6.24 -11.52 26.97
C PHE A 504 -6.64 -12.47 28.10
N ALA A 505 -6.39 -12.06 29.34
CA ALA A 505 -6.75 -12.83 30.53
C ALA A 505 -8.27 -12.82 30.78
N ASP A 506 -8.89 -11.64 30.59
CA ASP A 506 -10.28 -11.39 30.88
C ASP A 506 -10.84 -10.24 30.04
N GLY A 507 -12.12 -9.95 30.21
CA GLY A 507 -12.80 -8.85 29.53
C GLY A 507 -12.29 -7.47 29.94
N ARG A 508 -11.75 -7.31 31.15
CA ARG A 508 -11.15 -6.04 31.58
C ARG A 508 -9.89 -5.70 30.81
N MET A 509 -9.00 -6.67 30.65
CA MET A 509 -7.80 -6.51 29.86
C MET A 509 -8.15 -6.24 28.38
N PHE A 510 -9.11 -7.01 27.84
CA PHE A 510 -9.58 -6.83 26.45
C PHE A 510 -10.13 -5.42 26.21
N LEU A 511 -11.06 -4.93 27.06
CA LEU A 511 -11.62 -3.59 26.94
C LEU A 511 -10.56 -2.50 27.10
N SER A 512 -9.66 -2.64 28.06
CA SER A 512 -8.58 -1.70 28.28
C SER A 512 -7.64 -1.59 27.09
N TYR A 513 -7.27 -2.73 26.50
CA TYR A 513 -6.47 -2.78 25.28
C TYR A 513 -7.21 -2.13 24.09
N GLN A 514 -8.47 -2.50 23.89
CA GLN A 514 -9.27 -1.96 22.78
C GLN A 514 -9.61 -0.47 22.97
N ALA A 515 -9.67 0.03 24.19
CA ALA A 515 -9.96 1.44 24.45
C ALA A 515 -8.94 2.36 23.75
N GLY A 516 -7.65 2.00 23.74
CA GLY A 516 -6.61 2.75 23.00
C GLY A 516 -6.87 2.80 21.50
N ASN A 517 -7.20 1.65 20.89
CA ASN A 517 -7.50 1.53 19.46
C ASN A 517 -8.78 2.31 19.10
N LEU A 518 -9.81 2.23 19.95
CA LEU A 518 -11.07 2.93 19.78
C LEU A 518 -10.91 4.45 19.96
N TRP A 519 -10.05 4.90 20.87
CA TRP A 519 -9.70 6.31 21.00
C TRP A 519 -9.11 6.87 19.71
N LEU A 520 -8.12 6.18 19.16
CA LEU A 520 -7.50 6.59 17.89
C LEU A 520 -8.51 6.58 16.74
N PHE A 521 -9.38 5.58 16.69
CA PHE A 521 -10.45 5.50 15.70
C PHE A 521 -11.42 6.68 15.82
N ALA A 522 -11.84 7.03 17.04
CA ALA A 522 -12.70 8.18 17.29
C ALA A 522 -12.03 9.49 16.84
N LEU A 523 -10.74 9.69 17.15
CA LEU A 523 -9.99 10.86 16.68
C LEU A 523 -9.93 10.93 15.15
N CYS A 524 -9.71 9.81 14.47
CA CYS A 524 -9.73 9.75 13.00
C CYS A 524 -11.11 10.09 12.42
N LEU A 525 -12.18 9.62 13.06
CA LEU A 525 -13.57 9.95 12.67
C LEU A 525 -13.85 11.44 12.88
N LEU A 526 -13.47 12.02 14.02
CA LEU A 526 -13.66 13.44 14.31
C LEU A 526 -12.82 14.32 13.37
N GLY A 527 -11.58 13.91 13.06
CA GLY A 527 -10.75 14.58 12.08
C GLY A 527 -11.35 14.55 10.68
N ALA A 528 -11.89 13.40 10.26
CA ALA A 528 -12.59 13.27 8.98
C ALA A 528 -13.86 14.15 8.96
N ALA A 529 -14.63 14.17 10.04
CA ALA A 529 -15.79 15.04 10.21
C ALA A 529 -15.41 16.52 10.05
N LEU A 530 -14.37 16.96 10.76
CA LEU A 530 -13.88 18.34 10.67
C LEU A 530 -13.54 18.71 9.22
N VAL A 531 -12.75 17.90 8.53
CA VAL A 531 -12.38 18.15 7.13
C VAL A 531 -13.61 18.22 6.23
N LEU A 532 -14.52 17.24 6.35
CA LEU A 532 -15.70 17.16 5.48
C LEU A 532 -16.71 18.28 5.73
N LEU A 533 -16.89 18.73 6.98
CA LEU A 533 -17.81 19.81 7.34
C LEU A 533 -17.24 21.20 7.01
N THR A 534 -15.91 21.39 7.14
CA THR A 534 -15.28 22.71 6.94
C THR A 534 -14.80 22.95 5.49
N ALA A 535 -14.61 21.91 4.69
CA ALA A 535 -14.10 22.02 3.33
C ALA A 535 -14.90 23.03 2.47
N ARG A 536 -16.22 23.15 2.68
CA ARG A 536 -17.07 24.12 1.98
C ARG A 536 -16.68 25.57 2.28
N SER A 537 -16.46 25.92 3.54
CA SER A 537 -16.09 27.29 3.94
C SER A 537 -14.74 27.68 3.35
N ILE A 538 -13.76 26.76 3.38
CA ILE A 538 -12.41 27.00 2.84
C ILE A 538 -12.45 27.26 1.32
N VAL A 539 -13.24 26.50 0.57
CA VAL A 539 -13.33 26.68 -0.89
C VAL A 539 -14.10 27.95 -1.25
N ASN A 540 -15.19 28.27 -0.53
CA ASN A 540 -15.95 29.49 -0.77
C ASN A 540 -15.14 30.76 -0.47
N THR A 541 -14.30 30.76 0.56
CA THR A 541 -13.44 31.90 0.90
C THR A 541 -12.40 32.16 -0.20
N LYS A 542 -11.85 31.09 -0.82
CA LYS A 542 -10.94 31.24 -1.96
C LYS A 542 -11.65 31.77 -3.22
N ALA A 543 -12.87 31.36 -3.50
CA ALA A 543 -13.65 31.83 -4.64
C ALA A 543 -13.92 33.36 -4.51
N ARG A 544 -14.37 33.80 -3.33
CA ARG A 544 -14.61 35.23 -3.06
C ARG A 544 -13.33 36.08 -3.10
N GLY A 545 -12.20 35.54 -2.63
CA GLY A 545 -10.89 36.24 -2.70
C GLY A 545 -10.39 36.40 -4.12
N GLN A 546 -10.71 35.49 -5.04
CA GLN A 546 -10.34 35.60 -6.45
C GLN A 546 -11.26 36.58 -7.22
N GLU A 547 -12.53 36.66 -6.88
CA GLU A 547 -13.45 37.65 -7.43
C GLU A 547 -13.06 39.07 -6.97
N ALA A 548 -12.67 39.26 -5.71
CA ALA A 548 -12.22 40.53 -5.18
C ALA A 548 -10.88 41.01 -5.78
N SER A 549 -9.97 40.12 -6.12
CA SER A 549 -8.68 40.47 -6.76
C SER A 549 -8.81 40.68 -8.28
N GLY A 550 -9.84 40.15 -8.94
CA GLY A 550 -10.11 40.33 -10.37
C GLY A 550 -10.89 41.63 -10.69
N SER A 551 -11.47 42.29 -9.68
CA SER A 551 -12.22 43.55 -9.87
C SER A 551 -11.38 44.83 -9.71
N THR A 552 -10.08 44.71 -9.47
CA THR A 552 -9.16 45.86 -9.33
C THR A 552 -8.38 46.21 -10.61
N ASP A 553 -8.55 45.44 -11.69
CA ASP A 553 -7.92 45.70 -12.99
C ASP A 553 -8.98 46.09 -14.02
N GLY A 554 -9.50 47.28 -13.93
CA GLY A 554 -10.28 47.99 -14.97
C GLY A 554 -10.69 49.38 -14.54
N PRO A 555 -10.87 50.34 -15.51
CA PRO A 555 -10.33 50.52 -16.85
C PRO A 555 -9.13 51.47 -16.92
#